data_62b5e17b6e92c62d73f316b40ea1694c
#
_entry.id   62b5e17b6e92c62d73f316b40ea1694c
#
_cell.length_a   1.000
_cell.length_b   1.000
_cell.length_c   1.000
_cell.angle_alpha   90.00
_cell.angle_beta   90.00
_cell.angle_gamma   90.00
#
_symmetry.space_group_name_H-M   'P 1'
#
loop_
_entity.id
_entity.type
_entity.pdbx_description
1 polymer ?
#
loop_
_entity_poly.entity_id
_entity_poly.type
_entity_poly.pdbx_seq_one_letter_code
_entity_poly.pdbx_strand_id
1 'polypeptide(L)'
;CGSSDANALYADGSRYCFSCRTYTEPPKDKTQLEELLGDDTKIQGSAPTLIRLTGNCRPITERKIGQKTCEFYGVTTTNVDKPDVYKHHYPYYDDQGNHVATKVRRVVDKSFSVEGKTGKALLFGQQLFSSNNSKIITICEGEIDALSIYEMMLPKSYPVVSVRTGAAGAFADCKKQYEFINSFEKIYLCFDNDEPGREASRKVAELFPPKKVHIINLGLKDPNDYLIQNKQKDFTDRFWSAQTYTPEGIILGENTWDLIANEKVIESIP
;
A
#
# COMPACT_ATOMS: atom_id res chain seq x y z
N CYS A 1 -24.61 3.78 -3.09
CA CYS A 1 -24.14 3.54 -4.43
C CYS A 1 -24.34 2.04 -4.76
N GLY A 2 -24.56 1.69 -6.00
CA GLY A 2 -24.87 0.30 -6.40
C GLY A 2 -23.65 -0.62 -6.53
N SER A 3 -22.50 -0.31 -5.90
CA SER A 3 -21.33 -1.16 -5.95
C SER A 3 -21.49 -2.35 -4.98
N SER A 4 -21.48 -3.56 -5.52
CA SER A 4 -21.61 -4.81 -4.77
C SER A 4 -20.28 -5.30 -4.19
N ASP A 5 -19.16 -4.73 -4.59
CA ASP A 5 -17.80 -5.25 -4.35
C ASP A 5 -16.84 -4.29 -3.66
N ALA A 6 -17.27 -3.06 -3.42
CA ALA A 6 -16.45 -2.02 -2.81
C ALA A 6 -16.77 -1.75 -1.32
N ASN A 7 -17.56 -2.62 -0.66
CA ASN A 7 -17.95 -2.43 0.73
C ASN A 7 -17.10 -3.31 1.66
N ALA A 8 -16.41 -2.68 2.63
CA ALA A 8 -15.84 -3.37 3.79
C ALA A 8 -16.82 -3.32 4.96
N LEU A 9 -17.09 -4.48 5.57
CA LEU A 9 -17.79 -4.60 6.84
C LEU A 9 -16.76 -4.86 7.93
N TYR A 10 -16.76 -4.03 8.98
CA TYR A 10 -15.86 -4.16 10.12
C TYR A 10 -16.52 -4.93 11.27
N ALA A 11 -15.70 -5.47 12.18
CA ALA A 11 -16.18 -6.27 13.31
C ALA A 11 -17.07 -5.52 14.31
N ASP A 12 -17.06 -4.19 14.28
CA ASP A 12 -17.95 -3.32 15.04
C ASP A 12 -19.29 -3.06 14.34
N GLY A 13 -19.48 -3.64 13.14
CA GLY A 13 -20.66 -3.44 12.31
C GLY A 13 -20.63 -2.17 11.46
N SER A 14 -19.58 -1.37 11.54
CA SER A 14 -19.38 -0.24 10.65
C SER A 14 -19.07 -0.71 9.23
N ARG A 15 -19.38 0.14 8.24
CA ARG A 15 -19.12 -0.15 6.83
C ARG A 15 -18.41 1.01 6.17
N TYR A 16 -17.52 0.70 5.25
CA TYR A 16 -16.90 1.69 4.39
C TYR A 16 -16.98 1.25 2.93
N CYS A 17 -17.52 2.12 2.09
CA CYS A 17 -17.57 1.88 0.65
C CYS A 17 -16.40 2.58 -0.03
N PHE A 18 -15.47 1.82 -0.58
CA PHE A 18 -14.29 2.36 -1.27
C PHE A 18 -14.63 3.01 -2.62
N SER A 19 -15.78 2.67 -3.22
CA SER A 19 -16.21 3.26 -4.49
C SER A 19 -16.79 4.66 -4.32
N CYS A 20 -17.68 4.87 -3.34
CA CYS A 20 -18.32 6.18 -3.11
C CYS A 20 -17.78 6.91 -1.87
N ARG A 21 -16.79 6.33 -1.17
CA ARG A 21 -16.15 6.87 0.05
C ARG A 21 -17.12 7.15 1.20
N THR A 22 -18.24 6.44 1.24
CA THR A 22 -19.22 6.59 2.30
C THR A 22 -18.86 5.70 3.47
N TYR A 23 -18.75 6.30 4.67
CA TYR A 23 -18.64 5.58 5.93
C TYR A 23 -20.04 5.49 6.55
N THR A 24 -20.40 4.31 7.04
CA THR A 24 -21.62 4.06 7.81
C THR A 24 -21.19 3.67 9.22
N GLU A 25 -21.63 4.44 10.20
CA GLU A 25 -21.34 4.17 11.61
C GLU A 25 -21.86 2.79 12.05
N PRO A 26 -21.22 2.18 13.06
CA PRO A 26 -21.71 0.94 13.65
C PRO A 26 -23.12 1.13 14.23
N PRO A 27 -23.98 0.11 14.20
CA PRO A 27 -25.29 0.19 14.81
C PRO A 27 -25.16 0.42 16.32
N LYS A 28 -25.98 1.30 16.84
CA LYS A 28 -25.99 1.66 18.28
C LYS A 28 -26.63 0.57 19.16
N ASP A 29 -27.36 -0.36 18.54
CA ASP A 29 -28.06 -1.44 19.20
C ASP A 29 -27.33 -2.77 18.96
N LYS A 30 -27.08 -3.52 20.04
CA LYS A 30 -26.43 -4.83 19.98
C LYS A 30 -27.22 -5.86 19.16
N THR A 31 -28.54 -5.77 19.17
CA THR A 31 -29.40 -6.69 18.42
C THR A 31 -29.23 -6.52 16.91
N GLN A 32 -29.11 -5.27 16.44
CA GLN A 32 -28.83 -4.96 15.04
C GLN A 32 -27.42 -5.37 14.61
N LEU A 33 -26.46 -5.36 15.55
CA LEU A 33 -25.11 -5.83 15.30
C LEU A 33 -25.06 -7.36 15.12
N GLU A 34 -25.78 -8.09 15.95
CA GLU A 34 -25.88 -9.55 15.86
C GLU A 34 -26.59 -10.02 14.57
N GLU A 35 -27.62 -9.32 14.12
CA GLU A 35 -28.29 -9.58 12.85
C GLU A 35 -27.38 -9.29 11.64
N LEU A 36 -26.52 -8.29 11.71
CA LEU A 36 -25.60 -7.89 10.64
C LEU A 36 -24.40 -8.83 10.51
N LEU A 37 -23.95 -9.42 11.62
CA LEU A 37 -22.75 -10.28 11.65
C LEU A 37 -23.07 -11.77 11.51
N GLY A 38 -24.36 -12.17 11.61
CA GLY A 38 -24.79 -13.56 11.58
C GLY A 38 -24.46 -14.33 12.85
N ASP A 39 -25.01 -15.54 12.95
CA ASP A 39 -24.98 -16.39 14.18
C ASP A 39 -23.59 -16.94 14.57
N ASP A 40 -22.52 -16.62 13.82
CA ASP A 40 -21.17 -17.13 14.04
C ASP A 40 -20.29 -16.33 15.01
N THR A 41 -20.82 -15.25 15.60
CA THR A 41 -20.04 -14.39 16.50
C THR A 41 -20.64 -14.28 17.89
N LYS A 42 -20.52 -15.33 18.71
CA LYS A 42 -20.53 -15.18 20.17
C LYS A 42 -19.22 -14.52 20.61
N ILE A 43 -19.14 -13.20 20.52
CA ILE A 43 -18.04 -12.44 21.09
C ILE A 43 -18.27 -12.34 22.60
N GLN A 44 -17.74 -13.30 23.35
CA GLN A 44 -17.49 -13.11 24.79
C GLN A 44 -16.34 -12.11 24.92
N GLY A 45 -16.54 -11.05 25.73
CA GLY A 45 -15.47 -10.15 26.12
C GLY A 45 -14.35 -10.92 26.82
N SER A 46 -13.26 -11.16 26.12
CA SER A 46 -12.07 -11.82 26.62
C SER A 46 -10.81 -11.08 26.17
N ALA A 47 -9.73 -11.31 26.91
CA ALA A 47 -8.37 -10.85 26.69
C ALA A 47 -7.99 -10.70 25.18
N PRO A 48 -6.97 -9.91 24.82
CA PRO A 48 -6.60 -9.69 23.42
C PRO A 48 -6.44 -11.05 22.73
N THR A 49 -7.36 -11.35 21.82
CA THR A 49 -7.31 -12.59 21.06
C THR A 49 -6.03 -12.55 20.25
N LEU A 50 -5.09 -13.42 20.55
CA LEU A 50 -3.91 -13.65 19.73
C LEU A 50 -4.38 -14.00 18.32
N ILE A 51 -4.25 -13.06 17.39
CA ILE A 51 -4.56 -13.29 15.99
C ILE A 51 -3.56 -14.33 15.49
N ARG A 52 -4.03 -15.51 15.15
CA ARG A 52 -3.19 -16.55 14.54
C ARG A 52 -3.21 -16.37 13.04
N LEU A 53 -2.02 -16.32 12.44
CA LEU A 53 -1.89 -16.46 10.99
C LEU A 53 -2.50 -17.80 10.56
N THR A 54 -3.52 -17.75 9.72
CA THR A 54 -4.21 -18.94 9.20
C THR A 54 -3.58 -19.30 7.85
N GLY A 55 -3.42 -20.59 7.56
CA GLY A 55 -2.89 -21.07 6.27
C GLY A 55 -1.38 -21.30 6.28
N ASN A 56 -0.83 -21.51 5.08
CA ASN A 56 0.58 -21.82 4.85
C ASN A 56 1.21 -20.79 3.93
N CYS A 57 2.48 -20.45 4.15
CA CYS A 57 3.27 -19.70 3.20
C CYS A 57 3.48 -20.53 1.93
N ARG A 58 2.82 -20.16 0.86
CA ARG A 58 2.94 -20.80 -0.46
C ARG A 58 3.09 -19.72 -1.52
N PRO A 59 3.66 -20.05 -2.70
CA PRO A 59 3.73 -19.11 -3.80
C PRO A 59 2.31 -18.72 -4.25
N ILE A 60 2.15 -17.46 -4.64
CA ILE A 60 0.93 -16.97 -5.28
C ILE A 60 1.16 -17.07 -6.79
N THR A 61 0.95 -18.27 -7.34
CA THR A 61 1.36 -18.63 -8.70
C THR A 61 0.67 -17.82 -9.78
N GLU A 62 -0.62 -17.51 -9.61
CA GLU A 62 -1.40 -16.67 -10.52
C GLU A 62 -0.92 -15.21 -10.57
N ARG A 63 -0.12 -14.81 -9.58
CA ARG A 63 0.53 -13.50 -9.50
C ARG A 63 2.03 -13.55 -9.74
N LYS A 64 2.59 -14.73 -10.04
CA LYS A 64 4.02 -15.00 -10.19
C LYS A 64 4.89 -14.58 -9.00
N ILE A 65 4.32 -14.60 -7.81
CA ILE A 65 5.04 -14.32 -6.56
C ILE A 65 5.54 -15.63 -5.98
N GLY A 66 6.85 -15.71 -5.76
CA GLY A 66 7.51 -16.91 -5.26
C GLY A 66 7.30 -17.16 -3.78
N GLN A 67 7.53 -18.41 -3.35
CA GLN A 67 7.37 -18.81 -1.96
C GLN A 67 8.28 -18.01 -1.01
N LYS A 68 9.53 -17.76 -1.40
CA LYS A 68 10.50 -16.99 -0.58
C LYS A 68 10.01 -15.58 -0.27
N THR A 69 9.37 -14.92 -1.22
CA THR A 69 8.77 -13.60 -1.03
C THR A 69 7.56 -13.68 -0.07
N CYS A 70 6.71 -14.69 -0.23
CA CYS A 70 5.60 -14.90 0.69
C CYS A 70 6.08 -15.19 2.12
N GLU A 71 7.10 -16.03 2.28
CA GLU A 71 7.72 -16.35 3.56
C GLU A 71 8.34 -15.12 4.22
N PHE A 72 9.06 -14.32 3.44
CA PHE A 72 9.70 -13.10 3.93
C PHE A 72 8.69 -12.09 4.50
N TYR A 73 7.55 -11.90 3.81
CA TYR A 73 6.49 -11.00 4.28
C TYR A 73 5.50 -11.66 5.26
N GLY A 74 5.61 -12.96 5.49
CA GLY A 74 4.69 -13.72 6.32
C GLY A 74 3.30 -13.92 5.69
N VAL A 75 3.21 -13.79 4.37
CA VAL A 75 1.94 -13.95 3.64
C VAL A 75 1.58 -15.42 3.55
N THR A 76 0.34 -15.74 3.92
CA THR A 76 -0.17 -17.10 3.84
C THR A 76 -1.36 -17.21 2.89
N THR A 77 -1.66 -18.42 2.45
CA THR A 77 -2.81 -18.72 1.63
C THR A 77 -3.63 -19.88 2.21
N THR A 78 -4.94 -19.86 1.96
CA THR A 78 -5.86 -20.96 2.33
C THR A 78 -6.69 -21.36 1.15
N ASN A 79 -7.13 -22.63 1.14
CA ASN A 79 -8.03 -23.19 0.13
C ASN A 79 -7.53 -23.06 -1.32
N VAL A 80 -6.23 -23.26 -1.54
CA VAL A 80 -5.58 -23.10 -2.86
C VAL A 80 -6.24 -24.00 -3.92
N ASP A 81 -6.70 -25.21 -3.51
CA ASP A 81 -7.34 -26.18 -4.39
C ASP A 81 -8.85 -25.90 -4.60
N LYS A 82 -9.38 -24.84 -4.00
CA LYS A 82 -10.78 -24.45 -4.05
C LYS A 82 -10.92 -23.00 -4.51
N PRO A 83 -10.96 -22.72 -5.82
CA PRO A 83 -10.93 -21.36 -6.36
C PRO A 83 -11.98 -20.40 -5.76
N ASP A 84 -13.20 -20.91 -5.52
CA ASP A 84 -14.33 -20.11 -5.00
C ASP A 84 -14.11 -19.58 -3.59
N VAL A 85 -13.20 -20.19 -2.82
CA VAL A 85 -12.90 -19.85 -1.43
C VAL A 85 -11.41 -19.65 -1.19
N TYR A 86 -10.62 -19.50 -2.26
CA TYR A 86 -9.20 -19.21 -2.19
C TYR A 86 -8.96 -17.82 -1.61
N LYS A 87 -8.06 -17.74 -0.62
CA LYS A 87 -7.78 -16.48 0.09
C LYS A 87 -6.29 -16.27 0.26
N HIS A 88 -5.89 -15.00 0.20
CA HIS A 88 -4.59 -14.52 0.65
C HIS A 88 -4.74 -13.82 1.99
N HIS A 89 -3.79 -14.01 2.90
CA HIS A 89 -3.75 -13.43 4.24
C HIS A 89 -2.50 -12.57 4.37
N TYR A 90 -2.66 -11.27 4.61
CA TYR A 90 -1.59 -10.30 4.75
C TYR A 90 -1.50 -9.85 6.20
N PRO A 91 -0.43 -10.23 6.94
CA PRO A 91 -0.28 -9.87 8.34
C PRO A 91 0.16 -8.42 8.51
N TYR A 92 -0.39 -7.76 9.51
CA TYR A 92 -0.03 -6.42 9.93
C TYR A 92 0.47 -6.42 11.37
N TYR A 93 1.53 -5.68 11.61
CA TYR A 93 2.21 -5.62 12.90
C TYR A 93 2.17 -4.20 13.47
N ASP A 94 2.32 -4.09 14.79
CA ASP A 94 2.54 -2.81 15.47
C ASP A 94 4.05 -2.48 15.57
N ASP A 95 4.38 -1.35 16.19
CA ASP A 95 5.75 -0.87 16.42
C ASP A 95 6.53 -1.74 17.42
N GLN A 96 5.84 -2.61 18.17
CA GLN A 96 6.45 -3.58 19.09
C GLN A 96 6.67 -4.95 18.43
N GLY A 97 6.28 -5.11 17.16
CA GLY A 97 6.38 -6.35 16.42
C GLY A 97 5.26 -7.36 16.73
N ASN A 98 4.20 -6.94 17.42
CA ASN A 98 3.05 -7.81 17.65
C ASN A 98 2.18 -7.85 16.39
N HIS A 99 1.69 -9.04 16.05
CA HIS A 99 0.69 -9.22 15.00
C HIS A 99 -0.66 -8.69 15.49
N VAL A 100 -1.15 -7.60 14.90
CA VAL A 100 -2.36 -6.88 15.37
C VAL A 100 -3.55 -6.97 14.45
N ALA A 101 -3.32 -7.29 13.18
CA ALA A 101 -4.38 -7.47 12.20
C ALA A 101 -3.93 -8.37 11.05
N THR A 102 -4.89 -9.01 10.39
CA THR A 102 -4.70 -9.69 9.10
C THR A 102 -5.71 -9.16 8.11
N LYS A 103 -5.24 -8.63 6.98
CA LYS A 103 -6.11 -8.31 5.85
C LYS A 103 -6.23 -9.56 4.99
N VAL A 104 -7.46 -9.98 4.75
CA VAL A 104 -7.78 -11.20 4.00
C VAL A 104 -8.40 -10.81 2.68
N ARG A 105 -7.78 -11.22 1.59
CA ARG A 105 -8.32 -11.06 0.24
C ARG A 105 -8.93 -12.37 -0.24
N ARG A 106 -10.19 -12.37 -0.60
CA ARG A 106 -10.80 -13.44 -1.35
C ARG A 106 -10.49 -13.25 -2.84
N VAL A 107 -9.93 -14.27 -3.48
CA VAL A 107 -9.36 -14.10 -4.83
C VAL A 107 -10.44 -14.01 -5.90
N VAL A 108 -11.51 -14.78 -5.78
CA VAL A 108 -12.55 -14.92 -6.79
C VAL A 108 -13.31 -13.61 -7.07
N ASP A 109 -13.68 -12.90 -6.03
CA ASP A 109 -14.47 -11.66 -6.10
C ASP A 109 -13.66 -10.40 -5.72
N LYS A 110 -12.38 -10.58 -5.40
CA LYS A 110 -11.45 -9.52 -4.97
C LYS A 110 -11.90 -8.78 -3.72
N SER A 111 -12.84 -9.36 -2.95
CA SER A 111 -13.30 -8.76 -1.70
C SER A 111 -12.23 -8.83 -0.62
N PHE A 112 -12.31 -7.90 0.34
CA PHE A 112 -11.41 -7.82 1.48
C PHE A 112 -12.19 -7.88 2.78
N SER A 113 -11.61 -8.54 3.76
CA SER A 113 -12.01 -8.45 5.17
C SER A 113 -10.77 -8.19 6.03
N VAL A 114 -10.98 -7.71 7.23
CA VAL A 114 -9.89 -7.45 8.18
C VAL A 114 -10.22 -8.13 9.49
N GLU A 115 -9.30 -8.99 9.93
CA GLU A 115 -9.33 -9.63 11.24
C GLU A 115 -8.40 -8.85 12.17
N GLY A 116 -8.84 -8.53 13.39
CA GLY A 116 -8.07 -7.76 14.37
C GLY A 116 -8.24 -6.24 14.27
N LYS A 117 -7.27 -5.49 14.79
CA LYS A 117 -7.35 -4.03 14.94
C LYS A 117 -6.25 -3.31 14.17
N THR A 118 -6.61 -2.63 13.10
CA THR A 118 -5.65 -1.89 12.25
C THR A 118 -5.22 -0.53 12.81
N GLY A 119 -5.86 -0.05 13.90
CA GLY A 119 -5.58 1.29 14.43
C GLY A 119 -4.12 1.53 14.83
N LYS A 120 -3.42 0.48 15.31
CA LYS A 120 -1.99 0.51 15.66
C LYS A 120 -1.10 -0.10 14.58
N ALA A 121 -1.67 -0.63 13.50
CA ALA A 121 -0.91 -1.28 12.45
C ALA A 121 0.02 -0.30 11.74
N LEU A 122 1.23 -0.77 11.48
CA LEU A 122 2.21 -0.15 10.59
C LEU A 122 1.79 -0.32 9.12
N LEU A 123 2.56 0.21 8.17
CA LEU A 123 2.43 -0.14 6.76
C LEU A 123 2.69 -1.64 6.56
N PHE A 124 2.11 -2.24 5.53
CA PHE A 124 2.38 -3.65 5.25
C PHE A 124 3.87 -3.86 4.95
N GLY A 125 4.48 -4.78 5.64
CA GLY A 125 5.91 -5.10 5.51
C GLY A 125 6.86 -4.15 6.24
N GLN A 126 6.38 -3.08 6.87
CA GLN A 126 7.24 -2.07 7.52
C GLN A 126 8.17 -2.66 8.59
N GLN A 127 7.67 -3.62 9.38
CA GLN A 127 8.44 -4.28 10.45
C GLN A 127 9.68 -5.05 9.95
N LEU A 128 9.78 -5.29 8.65
CA LEU A 128 10.88 -6.05 8.05
C LEU A 128 12.09 -5.18 7.71
N PHE A 129 11.95 -3.86 7.76
CA PHE A 129 12.92 -2.94 7.19
C PHE A 129 13.36 -1.85 8.16
N SER A 130 14.59 -1.37 7.94
CA SER A 130 15.17 -0.25 8.67
C SER A 130 16.04 0.58 7.72
N SER A 131 16.07 1.89 7.93
CA SER A 131 16.98 2.81 7.21
C SER A 131 18.46 2.55 7.48
N ASN A 132 18.79 1.84 8.55
CA ASN A 132 20.16 1.43 8.82
C ASN A 132 20.71 0.43 7.79
N ASN A 133 19.81 -0.33 7.14
CA ASN A 133 20.16 -1.40 6.21
C ASN A 133 19.95 -1.02 4.74
N SER A 134 19.28 0.11 4.47
CA SER A 134 19.03 0.58 3.11
C SER A 134 18.87 2.09 3.08
N LYS A 135 19.36 2.69 1.99
CA LYS A 135 19.21 4.13 1.74
C LYS A 135 17.87 4.49 1.11
N ILE A 136 17.19 3.51 0.53
CA ILE A 136 15.96 3.73 -0.22
C ILE A 136 14.80 2.92 0.35
N ILE A 137 13.60 3.44 0.22
CA ILE A 137 12.34 2.74 0.49
C ILE A 137 11.40 2.95 -0.68
N THR A 138 10.60 1.93 -0.99
CA THR A 138 9.51 2.01 -1.96
C THR A 138 8.17 1.87 -1.25
N ILE A 139 7.24 2.75 -1.57
CA ILE A 139 5.87 2.74 -1.06
C ILE A 139 4.94 2.49 -2.23
N CYS A 140 4.08 1.49 -2.14
CA CYS A 140 3.09 1.16 -3.17
C CYS A 140 1.67 1.10 -2.60
N GLU A 141 0.70 0.89 -3.48
CA GLU A 141 -0.71 0.98 -3.13
C GLU A 141 -1.23 -0.27 -2.42
N GLY A 142 -0.85 -1.45 -2.87
CA GLY A 142 -1.39 -2.72 -2.39
C GLY A 142 -0.33 -3.73 -1.97
N GLU A 143 -0.76 -4.74 -1.19
CA GLU A 143 0.13 -5.79 -0.70
C GLU A 143 0.72 -6.63 -1.85
N ILE A 144 -0.09 -6.92 -2.88
CA ILE A 144 0.38 -7.64 -4.08
C ILE A 144 1.45 -6.85 -4.82
N ASP A 145 1.32 -5.51 -4.86
CA ASP A 145 2.31 -4.65 -5.51
C ASP A 145 3.63 -4.66 -4.74
N ALA A 146 3.55 -4.61 -3.40
CA ALA A 146 4.75 -4.72 -2.57
C ALA A 146 5.48 -6.04 -2.79
N LEU A 147 4.75 -7.16 -2.79
CA LEU A 147 5.32 -8.47 -3.07
C LEU A 147 5.90 -8.54 -4.49
N SER A 148 5.22 -7.97 -5.48
CA SER A 148 5.64 -7.98 -6.88
C SER A 148 6.92 -7.18 -7.11
N ILE A 149 6.99 -5.97 -6.53
CA ILE A 149 8.19 -5.13 -6.60
C ILE A 149 9.37 -5.86 -5.94
N TYR A 150 9.16 -6.40 -4.74
CA TYR A 150 10.20 -7.14 -4.02
C TYR A 150 10.70 -8.34 -4.84
N GLU A 151 9.80 -9.14 -5.42
CA GLU A 151 10.12 -10.28 -6.29
C GLU A 151 10.95 -9.85 -7.51
N MET A 152 10.55 -8.77 -8.20
CA MET A 152 11.25 -8.27 -9.39
C MET A 152 12.64 -7.71 -9.09
N MET A 153 12.88 -7.25 -7.86
CA MET A 153 14.18 -6.66 -7.47
C MET A 153 15.18 -7.68 -6.93
N LEU A 154 14.81 -8.95 -6.78
CA LEU A 154 15.74 -10.01 -6.36
C LEU A 154 16.88 -10.17 -7.36
N PRO A 155 18.10 -10.56 -6.91
CA PRO A 155 18.49 -10.93 -5.54
C PRO A 155 18.83 -9.74 -4.62
N LYS A 156 18.86 -8.51 -5.11
CA LYS A 156 19.03 -7.31 -4.27
C LYS A 156 17.66 -6.86 -3.76
N SER A 157 17.34 -7.23 -2.53
CA SER A 157 16.11 -6.79 -1.90
C SER A 157 16.27 -5.37 -1.35
N TYR A 158 15.37 -4.49 -1.76
CA TYR A 158 15.20 -3.16 -1.18
C TYR A 158 13.94 -3.12 -0.32
N PRO A 159 13.85 -2.24 0.69
CA PRO A 159 12.61 -2.00 1.41
C PRO A 159 11.44 -1.65 0.50
N VAL A 160 10.40 -2.47 0.55
CA VAL A 160 9.14 -2.23 -0.15
C VAL A 160 8.00 -2.43 0.84
N VAL A 161 7.16 -1.42 0.97
CA VAL A 161 6.00 -1.40 1.87
C VAL A 161 4.76 -0.98 1.09
N SER A 162 3.58 -1.36 1.54
CA SER A 162 2.36 -0.80 0.98
C SER A 162 1.51 -0.08 2.02
N VAL A 163 0.71 0.88 1.55
CA VAL A 163 -0.31 1.51 2.38
C VAL A 163 -1.42 0.49 2.69
N ARG A 164 -2.16 0.75 3.78
CA ARG A 164 -3.15 -0.21 4.30
C ARG A 164 -4.47 -0.16 3.55
N THR A 165 -4.83 1.01 3.05
CA THR A 165 -6.19 1.34 2.58
C THR A 165 -6.22 1.83 1.12
N GLY A 166 -5.17 1.52 0.35
CA GLY A 166 -5.06 1.93 -1.05
C GLY A 166 -4.88 3.44 -1.24
N ALA A 167 -5.03 3.92 -2.47
CA ALA A 167 -4.81 5.33 -2.83
C ALA A 167 -5.56 6.32 -1.93
N ALA A 168 -6.82 6.02 -1.58
CA ALA A 168 -7.67 6.92 -0.80
C ALA A 168 -7.13 7.22 0.61
N GLY A 169 -6.45 6.25 1.24
CA GLY A 169 -5.88 6.39 2.58
C GLY A 169 -4.38 6.65 2.60
N ALA A 170 -3.72 6.65 1.46
CA ALA A 170 -2.26 6.70 1.35
C ALA A 170 -1.64 7.88 2.08
N PHE A 171 -2.21 9.08 1.92
CA PHE A 171 -1.72 10.28 2.61
C PHE A 171 -1.77 10.12 4.14
N ALA A 172 -2.87 9.65 4.70
CA ALA A 172 -3.03 9.48 6.14
C ALA A 172 -2.09 8.39 6.69
N ASP A 173 -1.94 7.29 5.95
CA ASP A 173 -1.04 6.20 6.31
C ASP A 173 0.43 6.65 6.29
N CYS A 174 0.87 7.34 5.24
CA CYS A 174 2.24 7.85 5.13
C CYS A 174 2.52 8.96 6.15
N LYS A 175 1.55 9.86 6.41
CA LYS A 175 1.68 10.89 7.45
C LYS A 175 1.85 10.27 8.83
N LYS A 176 1.09 9.21 9.13
CA LYS A 176 1.21 8.48 10.41
C LYS A 176 2.58 7.83 10.58
N GLN A 177 3.19 7.37 9.48
CA GLN A 177 4.49 6.70 9.47
C GLN A 177 5.63 7.62 8.96
N TYR A 178 5.43 8.93 9.07
CA TYR A 178 6.34 9.94 8.53
C TYR A 178 7.80 9.74 9.00
N GLU A 179 8.04 9.56 10.30
CA GLU A 179 9.38 9.43 10.86
C GLU A 179 10.11 8.21 10.28
N PHE A 180 9.42 7.08 10.19
CA PHE A 180 9.99 5.87 9.58
C PHE A 180 10.33 6.10 8.11
N ILE A 181 9.40 6.60 7.31
CA ILE A 181 9.59 6.80 5.88
C ILE A 181 10.68 7.87 5.64
N ASN A 182 10.65 8.95 6.42
CA ASN A 182 11.61 10.05 6.29
C ASN A 182 13.02 9.69 6.79
N SER A 183 13.20 8.56 7.48
CA SER A 183 14.52 8.09 7.87
C SER A 183 15.38 7.59 6.69
N PHE A 184 14.78 7.23 5.57
CA PHE A 184 15.49 6.82 4.36
C PHE A 184 15.99 8.04 3.55
N GLU A 185 17.07 7.88 2.80
CA GLU A 185 17.65 8.96 1.98
C GLU A 185 16.75 9.27 0.76
N LYS A 186 16.15 8.23 0.15
CA LYS A 186 15.26 8.36 -1.01
C LYS A 186 13.98 7.55 -0.82
N ILE A 187 12.88 8.12 -1.25
CA ILE A 187 11.55 7.54 -1.19
C ILE A 187 11.03 7.36 -2.61
N TYR A 188 10.77 6.12 -3.00
CA TYR A 188 10.15 5.82 -4.28
C TYR A 188 8.66 5.57 -4.08
N LEU A 189 7.82 6.27 -4.83
CA LEU A 189 6.37 6.06 -4.85
C LEU A 189 6.00 5.29 -6.11
N CYS A 190 5.35 4.14 -5.94
CA CYS A 190 4.93 3.25 -7.00
C CYS A 190 3.45 2.88 -6.82
N PHE A 191 2.56 3.80 -7.15
CA PHE A 191 1.12 3.60 -7.06
C PHE A 191 0.56 3.22 -8.43
N ASP A 192 -0.69 2.75 -8.45
CA ASP A 192 -1.35 2.34 -9.69
C ASP A 192 -1.35 3.47 -10.74
N ASN A 193 -1.24 3.09 -11.99
CA ASN A 193 -1.24 4.03 -13.12
C ASN A 193 -2.66 4.43 -13.53
N ASP A 194 -3.46 4.85 -12.55
CA ASP A 194 -4.77 5.43 -12.75
C ASP A 194 -4.84 6.83 -12.09
N GLU A 195 -5.94 7.53 -12.26
CA GLU A 195 -6.04 8.90 -11.71
C GLU A 195 -5.97 8.94 -10.17
N PRO A 196 -6.68 8.07 -9.42
CA PRO A 196 -6.54 8.00 -7.97
C PRO A 196 -5.11 7.72 -7.49
N GLY A 197 -4.39 6.78 -8.13
CA GLY A 197 -3.00 6.44 -7.80
C GLY A 197 -2.03 7.59 -8.07
N ARG A 198 -2.18 8.29 -9.21
CA ARG A 198 -1.38 9.47 -9.53
C ARG A 198 -1.63 10.65 -8.57
N GLU A 199 -2.89 10.90 -8.22
CA GLU A 199 -3.25 11.92 -7.24
C GLU A 199 -2.69 11.58 -5.85
N ALA A 200 -2.82 10.33 -5.42
CA ALA A 200 -2.28 9.86 -4.16
C ALA A 200 -0.74 9.99 -4.11
N SER A 201 -0.04 9.63 -5.20
CA SER A 201 1.41 9.81 -5.31
C SER A 201 1.83 11.25 -5.09
N ARG A 202 1.14 12.21 -5.73
CA ARG A 202 1.44 13.64 -5.57
C ARG A 202 1.22 14.10 -4.13
N LYS A 203 0.07 13.77 -3.53
CA LYS A 203 -0.25 14.14 -2.14
C LYS A 203 0.73 13.54 -1.14
N VAL A 204 1.13 12.29 -1.33
CA VAL A 204 2.12 11.65 -0.47
C VAL A 204 3.50 12.29 -0.65
N ALA A 205 3.87 12.63 -1.89
CA ALA A 205 5.16 13.28 -2.17
C ALA A 205 5.31 14.63 -1.43
N GLU A 206 4.23 15.39 -1.30
CA GLU A 206 4.19 16.68 -0.61
C GLU A 206 4.44 16.59 0.90
N LEU A 207 4.34 15.39 1.49
CA LEU A 207 4.67 15.19 2.90
C LEU A 207 6.17 15.29 3.19
N PHE A 208 7.02 15.07 2.20
CA PHE A 208 8.46 14.89 2.42
C PHE A 208 9.28 16.04 1.82
N PRO A 209 10.54 16.21 2.30
CA PRO A 209 11.41 17.25 1.79
C PRO A 209 11.61 17.17 0.27
N PRO A 210 11.73 18.32 -0.43
CA PRO A 210 12.05 18.36 -1.86
C PRO A 210 13.29 17.52 -2.19
N LYS A 211 13.33 16.94 -3.39
CA LYS A 211 14.41 16.08 -3.93
C LYS A 211 14.50 14.68 -3.27
N LYS A 212 13.72 14.40 -2.24
CA LYS A 212 13.75 13.11 -1.55
C LYS A 212 12.84 12.06 -2.19
N VAL A 213 11.75 12.50 -2.78
CA VAL A 213 10.72 11.64 -3.37
C VAL A 213 10.92 11.49 -4.87
N HIS A 214 10.82 10.25 -5.32
CA HIS A 214 10.87 9.85 -6.73
C HIS A 214 9.56 9.14 -7.08
N ILE A 215 8.85 9.61 -8.10
CA ILE A 215 7.61 8.97 -8.55
C ILE A 215 7.93 8.08 -9.74
N ILE A 216 7.58 6.79 -9.61
CA ILE A 216 7.77 5.80 -10.67
C ILE A 216 6.58 5.89 -11.63
N ASN A 217 6.85 6.29 -12.88
CA ASN A 217 5.84 6.33 -13.92
C ASN A 217 5.69 4.95 -14.56
N LEU A 218 4.64 4.23 -14.18
CA LEU A 218 4.33 2.91 -14.74
C LEU A 218 3.80 3.06 -16.18
N GLY A 219 4.22 2.14 -17.05
CA GLY A 219 3.65 1.98 -18.40
C GLY A 219 2.52 0.95 -18.45
N LEU A 220 2.42 0.09 -17.43
CA LEU A 220 1.31 -0.83 -17.20
C LEU A 220 0.45 -0.31 -16.06
N LYS A 221 -0.64 -1.03 -15.73
CA LYS A 221 -1.58 -0.61 -14.72
C LYS A 221 -0.96 -0.56 -13.33
N ASP A 222 -0.35 -1.65 -12.92
CA ASP A 222 0.21 -1.85 -11.60
C ASP A 222 1.53 -2.65 -11.66
N PRO A 223 2.32 -2.72 -10.58
CA PRO A 223 3.56 -3.49 -10.53
C PRO A 223 3.39 -4.98 -10.81
N ASN A 224 2.27 -5.59 -10.40
CA ASN A 224 2.04 -7.01 -10.64
C ASN A 224 1.87 -7.34 -12.12
N ASP A 225 1.33 -6.43 -12.92
CA ASP A 225 1.22 -6.59 -14.37
C ASP A 225 2.57 -6.79 -15.04
N TYR A 226 3.63 -6.11 -14.57
CA TYR A 226 5.00 -6.33 -15.07
C TYR A 226 5.49 -7.74 -14.77
N LEU A 227 5.23 -8.22 -13.56
CA LEU A 227 5.64 -9.56 -13.15
C LEU A 227 4.90 -10.64 -13.95
N ILE A 228 3.57 -10.52 -14.08
CA ILE A 228 2.74 -11.46 -14.86
C ILE A 228 3.17 -11.49 -16.34
N GLN A 229 3.50 -10.34 -16.93
CA GLN A 229 3.90 -10.22 -18.33
C GLN A 229 5.39 -10.48 -18.59
N ASN A 230 6.18 -10.89 -17.57
CA ASN A 230 7.63 -11.09 -17.64
C ASN A 230 8.41 -9.83 -18.11
N LYS A 231 7.95 -8.65 -17.66
CA LYS A 231 8.56 -7.35 -18.00
C LYS A 231 9.38 -6.77 -16.83
N GLN A 232 10.03 -7.60 -16.04
CA GLN A 232 10.84 -7.19 -14.88
C GLN A 232 11.92 -6.16 -15.27
N LYS A 233 12.54 -6.34 -16.45
CA LYS A 233 13.54 -5.40 -16.94
C LYS A 233 12.93 -4.02 -17.19
N ASP A 234 11.77 -3.92 -17.86
CA ASP A 234 11.09 -2.64 -18.10
C ASP A 234 10.72 -1.96 -16.77
N PHE A 235 10.22 -2.73 -15.79
CA PHE A 235 9.97 -2.21 -14.45
C PHE A 235 11.24 -1.65 -13.81
N THR A 236 12.33 -2.41 -13.83
CA THR A 236 13.59 -2.01 -13.21
C THR A 236 14.19 -0.76 -13.88
N ASP A 237 14.10 -0.66 -15.20
CA ASP A 237 14.54 0.52 -15.95
C ASP A 237 13.73 1.77 -15.54
N ARG A 238 12.40 1.66 -15.39
CA ARG A 238 11.53 2.73 -14.89
C ARG A 238 11.80 3.12 -13.45
N PHE A 239 12.05 2.11 -12.61
CA PHE A 239 12.38 2.32 -11.20
C PHE A 239 13.62 3.20 -11.07
N TRP A 240 14.70 2.86 -11.75
CA TRP A 240 15.97 3.61 -11.64
C TRP A 240 15.97 4.93 -12.41
N SER A 241 15.10 5.09 -13.40
CA SER A 241 14.91 6.35 -14.12
C SER A 241 13.83 7.27 -13.52
N ALA A 242 13.23 6.88 -12.38
CA ALA A 242 12.19 7.66 -11.73
C ALA A 242 12.64 9.08 -11.41
N GLN A 243 11.84 10.05 -11.84
CA GLN A 243 12.16 11.46 -11.68
C GLN A 243 11.88 11.93 -10.26
N THR A 244 12.73 12.81 -9.78
CA THR A 244 12.52 13.48 -8.49
C THR A 244 11.24 14.34 -8.58
N TYR A 245 10.36 14.17 -7.61
CA TYR A 245 9.18 15.01 -7.50
C TYR A 245 9.55 16.42 -7.07
N THR A 246 9.08 17.37 -7.83
CA THR A 246 9.16 18.81 -7.51
C THR A 246 7.73 19.36 -7.46
N PRO A 247 7.27 19.91 -6.32
CA PRO A 247 5.96 20.54 -6.24
C PRO A 247 5.83 21.69 -7.26
N GLU A 248 4.62 21.90 -7.76
CA GLU A 248 4.32 23.02 -8.64
C GLU A 248 4.64 24.36 -7.95
N GLY A 249 5.27 25.25 -8.69
CA GLY A 249 5.68 26.57 -8.18
C GLY A 249 7.01 26.61 -7.43
N ILE A 250 7.67 25.44 -7.19
CA ILE A 250 9.02 25.40 -6.65
C ILE A 250 10.03 25.30 -7.79
N ILE A 251 10.85 26.33 -7.94
CA ILE A 251 11.97 26.36 -8.88
C ILE A 251 13.22 25.92 -8.11
N LEU A 252 13.80 24.80 -8.50
CA LEU A 252 15.07 24.34 -7.91
C LEU A 252 16.20 25.26 -8.37
N GLY A 253 17.15 25.57 -7.49
CA GLY A 253 18.27 26.49 -7.78
C GLY A 253 19.08 26.12 -9.03
N GLU A 254 19.17 24.84 -9.37
CA GLU A 254 19.78 24.35 -10.59
C GLU A 254 19.04 24.79 -11.88
N ASN A 255 17.72 25.06 -11.82
CA ASN A 255 16.90 25.53 -12.93
C ASN A 255 16.72 27.06 -12.92
N THR A 256 17.19 27.74 -11.88
CA THR A 256 17.05 29.19 -11.74
C THR A 256 17.87 29.93 -12.81
N TRP A 257 19.02 29.36 -13.18
CA TRP A 257 19.91 29.97 -14.17
C TRP A 257 19.28 30.04 -15.56
N ASP A 258 18.57 29.01 -15.98
CA ASP A 258 17.88 28.96 -17.27
C ASP A 258 16.72 29.97 -17.33
N LEU A 259 16.05 30.24 -16.23
CA LEU A 259 15.01 31.25 -16.13
C LEU A 259 15.57 32.65 -16.20
N ILE A 260 16.68 32.92 -15.49
CA ILE A 260 17.36 34.24 -15.51
C ILE A 260 17.96 34.48 -16.89
N ALA A 261 18.58 33.48 -17.51
CA ALA A 261 19.21 33.64 -18.83
C ALA A 261 18.20 33.85 -19.97
N ASN A 262 16.95 33.40 -19.80
CA ASN A 262 15.88 33.56 -20.78
C ASN A 262 14.93 34.74 -20.48
N GLU A 263 15.15 35.46 -19.38
CA GLU A 263 14.37 36.67 -19.09
C GLU A 263 14.73 37.77 -20.08
N LYS A 264 13.80 38.09 -20.95
CA LYS A 264 13.96 39.25 -21.85
C LYS A 264 13.98 40.51 -20.98
N VAL A 265 15.10 41.20 -21.01
CA VAL A 265 15.19 42.56 -20.42
C VAL A 265 14.06 43.38 -21.05
N ILE A 266 13.05 43.71 -20.27
CA ILE A 266 12.04 44.70 -20.70
C ILE A 266 12.77 46.04 -20.60
N GLU A 267 13.15 46.56 -21.76
CA GLU A 267 13.65 47.95 -21.84
C GLU A 267 12.59 48.84 -21.21
N SER A 268 12.98 49.52 -20.13
CA SER A 268 12.14 50.54 -19.52
C SER A 268 11.91 51.65 -20.58
N ILE A 269 10.66 51.85 -20.95
CA ILE A 269 10.25 52.96 -21.79
C ILE A 269 10.56 54.26 -21.03
N PRO A 270 11.24 55.23 -21.64
CA PRO A 270 11.63 56.47 -21.01
C PRO A 270 10.45 57.36 -20.66
#